data_afee39fd72912cc0a2dc262e176627eb
#
_entry.id   afee39fd72912cc0a2dc262e176627eb
#
_cell.length_a   1.000
_cell.length_b   1.000
_cell.length_c   1.000
_cell.angle_alpha   90.00
_cell.angle_beta   90.00
_cell.angle_gamma   90.00
#
_symmetry.space_group_name_H-M   'P 1'
#
loop_
_entity.id
_entity.type
_entity.pdbx_description
1 polymer ?
#
loop_
_entity_poly.entity_id
_entity_poly.type
_entity_poly.pdbx_seq_one_letter_code
_entity_poly.pdbx_strand_id
1 'polypeptide(L)'
;MRSIVNVLTIGECTGRTFQQTLALIQHASHIPDAQDTIAQELKLRAQEFGKSLSLDLDELSKALQSSEAESEAGSVASRFASSSSDQAKLLRILKTIDYMYTAKSPAPSPPEGTQQIQKIYETFKFSSLWRKLGDCLTLIDTPELDHIAAILLPLIECLMVVCKYVGSKTSPTGRLVRSSSLPQSPVLGSSESMEDLFVAFTDNHRKLLNIMVRNNPSLMSGSFSLLVHNPRVLDFDNKRNYFNQQLHRRPHGREHHSALQLNVRRARVFEDSYQYLQRKTGEQIKYGKLSVRFYDEEGVDAGGVTREWFQILARQMFNPNYALFQPCAADRLTYQPNRASAVNPEHLSFFKFVGRVIGKAIFDGRLLDAYFARSLYRQLLGKPVDYRDVEWVDPEYYKSLCWILENDPGPLDLTFSAEADEVNCSDPYLLFANHLASVRCHEDRSSERGRREDSRHSG
;
A
#
# COMPACT_ATOMS: atom_id res chain seq x y z
N MET A 1 22.73 -17.42 27.63
CA MET A 1 21.55 -16.79 27.08
C MET A 1 21.23 -15.45 27.71
N ARG A 2 21.09 -15.36 29.05
CA ARG A 2 20.82 -14.06 29.75
C ARG A 2 21.83 -12.97 29.40
N SER A 3 23.12 -13.29 29.26
CA SER A 3 24.14 -12.29 28.90
C SER A 3 23.90 -11.67 27.51
N ILE A 4 23.38 -12.43 26.55
CA ILE A 4 23.06 -11.92 25.21
C ILE A 4 21.89 -10.92 25.27
N VAL A 5 20.84 -11.26 26.06
CA VAL A 5 19.70 -10.38 26.27
C VAL A 5 20.11 -9.12 27.03
N ASN A 6 21.01 -9.24 28.03
CA ASN A 6 21.52 -8.09 28.76
C ASN A 6 22.17 -7.05 27.85
N VAL A 7 22.86 -7.44 26.77
CA VAL A 7 23.44 -6.50 25.81
C VAL A 7 22.40 -5.58 25.18
N LEU A 8 21.18 -6.08 24.95
CA LEU A 8 20.09 -5.27 24.39
C LEU A 8 19.55 -4.23 25.39
N THR A 9 19.76 -4.47 26.69
CA THR A 9 19.22 -3.67 27.80
C THR A 9 20.29 -2.80 28.48
N ILE A 10 21.59 -3.00 28.17
CA ILE A 10 22.68 -2.16 28.64
C ILE A 10 22.69 -0.81 27.92
N GLY A 11 23.13 0.25 28.61
CA GLY A 11 22.94 1.66 28.29
C GLY A 11 23.32 2.08 26.88
N GLU A 12 24.50 1.76 26.37
CA GLU A 12 24.95 2.22 25.04
C GLU A 12 24.95 1.11 24.00
N CYS A 13 23.78 0.70 23.56
CA CYS A 13 23.66 -0.22 22.44
C CYS A 13 23.68 0.57 21.11
N THR A 14 24.85 0.66 20.49
CA THR A 14 24.99 1.26 19.15
C THR A 14 24.31 0.40 18.09
N GLY A 15 23.99 0.98 16.94
CA GLY A 15 23.41 0.22 15.82
C GLY A 15 24.28 -1.00 15.41
N ARG A 16 25.62 -0.85 15.46
CA ARG A 16 26.56 -1.96 15.20
C ARG A 16 26.48 -3.06 16.25
N THR A 17 26.43 -2.67 17.52
CA THR A 17 26.30 -3.62 18.66
C THR A 17 24.97 -4.37 18.56
N PHE A 18 23.89 -3.67 18.20
CA PHE A 18 22.59 -4.28 17.99
C PHE A 18 22.61 -5.33 16.88
N GLN A 19 23.18 -5.01 15.71
CA GLN A 19 23.30 -5.96 14.59
C GLN A 19 24.15 -7.19 14.95
N GLN A 20 25.25 -7.00 15.66
CA GLN A 20 26.07 -8.10 16.14
C GLN A 20 25.33 -9.00 17.14
N THR A 21 24.52 -8.39 18.01
CA THR A 21 23.67 -9.14 18.95
C THR A 21 22.61 -9.95 18.24
N LEU A 22 21.97 -9.39 17.19
CA LEU A 22 21.02 -10.13 16.36
C LEU A 22 21.68 -11.34 15.68
N ALA A 23 22.89 -11.18 15.15
CA ALA A 23 23.64 -12.28 14.54
C ALA A 23 23.97 -13.38 15.58
N LEU A 24 24.38 -13.01 16.80
CA LEU A 24 24.61 -13.97 17.91
C LEU A 24 23.31 -14.72 18.28
N ILE A 25 22.20 -14.04 18.36
CA ILE A 25 20.89 -14.66 18.64
C ILE A 25 20.51 -15.65 17.53
N GLN A 26 20.76 -15.30 16.27
CA GLN A 26 20.51 -16.20 15.15
C GLN A 26 21.37 -17.47 15.24
N HIS A 27 22.66 -17.35 15.57
CA HIS A 27 23.50 -18.51 15.78
C HIS A 27 23.05 -19.33 17.00
N ALA A 28 22.69 -18.68 18.10
CA ALA A 28 22.22 -19.36 19.31
C ALA A 28 20.90 -20.11 19.06
N SER A 29 20.06 -19.68 18.12
CA SER A 29 18.79 -20.35 17.80
C SER A 29 18.94 -21.76 17.18
N HIS A 30 20.15 -22.15 16.79
CA HIS A 30 20.44 -23.52 16.37
C HIS A 30 20.67 -24.49 17.54
N ILE A 31 20.80 -23.96 18.78
CA ILE A 31 20.93 -24.77 19.99
C ILE A 31 19.52 -25.14 20.47
N PRO A 32 19.25 -26.41 20.79
CA PRO A 32 17.97 -26.84 21.36
C PRO A 32 17.56 -25.98 22.55
N ASP A 33 16.30 -25.62 22.68
CA ASP A 33 15.68 -24.81 23.75
C ASP A 33 16.25 -23.39 23.93
N ALA A 34 17.24 -22.99 23.15
CA ALA A 34 17.85 -21.67 23.28
C ALA A 34 16.92 -20.56 22.83
N GLN A 35 16.16 -20.79 21.75
CA GLN A 35 15.22 -19.82 21.23
C GLN A 35 14.11 -19.52 22.25
N ASP A 36 13.57 -20.54 22.88
CA ASP A 36 12.50 -20.39 23.89
C ASP A 36 13.03 -19.70 25.14
N THR A 37 14.23 -20.05 25.59
CA THR A 37 14.87 -19.39 26.74
C THR A 37 15.11 -17.91 26.48
N ILE A 38 15.60 -17.54 25.27
CA ILE A 38 15.80 -16.16 24.89
C ILE A 38 14.46 -15.43 24.80
N ALA A 39 13.44 -16.03 24.20
CA ALA A 39 12.11 -15.45 24.09
C ALA A 39 11.46 -15.18 25.45
N GLN A 40 11.62 -16.10 26.40
CA GLN A 40 11.11 -15.92 27.78
C GLN A 40 11.83 -14.76 28.50
N GLU A 41 13.15 -14.65 28.39
CA GLU A 41 13.89 -13.56 29.02
C GLU A 41 13.52 -12.22 28.39
N LEU A 42 13.40 -12.15 27.04
CA LEU A 42 12.95 -10.94 26.33
C LEU A 42 11.56 -10.53 26.76
N LYS A 43 10.67 -11.50 26.97
CA LYS A 43 9.30 -11.26 27.45
C LYS A 43 9.29 -10.64 28.85
N LEU A 44 10.05 -11.18 29.78
CA LEU A 44 10.15 -10.65 31.15
C LEU A 44 10.64 -9.21 31.15
N ARG A 45 11.72 -8.93 30.40
CA ARG A 45 12.29 -7.58 30.28
C ARG A 45 11.32 -6.60 29.61
N ALA A 46 10.59 -7.04 28.55
CA ALA A 46 9.59 -6.20 27.93
C ALA A 46 8.47 -5.79 28.91
N GLN A 47 8.03 -6.72 29.77
CA GLN A 47 7.00 -6.44 30.78
C GLN A 47 7.52 -5.49 31.88
N GLU A 48 8.80 -5.61 32.30
CA GLU A 48 9.43 -4.68 33.25
C GLU A 48 9.47 -3.26 32.67
N PHE A 49 10.00 -3.09 31.44
CA PHE A 49 10.07 -1.78 30.79
C PHE A 49 8.70 -1.20 30.50
N GLY A 50 7.72 -2.03 30.12
CA GLY A 50 6.34 -1.58 29.92
C GLY A 50 5.70 -1.00 31.19
N LYS A 51 6.00 -1.59 32.36
CA LYS A 51 5.51 -1.06 33.65
C LYS A 51 6.21 0.24 34.00
N SER A 52 7.54 0.34 33.86
CA SER A 52 8.31 1.56 34.09
C SER A 52 7.80 2.69 33.21
N LEU A 53 7.68 2.47 31.90
CA LEU A 53 7.17 3.45 30.93
C LEU A 53 5.74 3.89 31.23
N SER A 54 4.91 2.99 31.75
CA SER A 54 3.53 3.36 32.14
C SER A 54 3.51 4.37 33.29
N LEU A 55 4.46 4.28 34.25
CA LEU A 55 4.60 5.25 35.33
C LEU A 55 5.19 6.58 34.84
N ASP A 56 6.22 6.50 34.00
CA ASP A 56 6.82 7.70 33.41
C ASP A 56 5.83 8.50 32.56
N LEU A 57 4.92 7.83 31.82
CA LEU A 57 3.86 8.48 31.06
C LEU A 57 2.79 9.13 31.97
N ASP A 58 2.48 8.53 33.15
CA ASP A 58 1.59 9.16 34.12
C ASP A 58 2.22 10.45 34.68
N GLU A 59 3.52 10.46 34.94
CA GLU A 59 4.24 11.68 35.37
C GLU A 59 4.28 12.71 34.24
N LEU A 60 4.56 12.30 33.02
CA LEU A 60 4.58 13.18 31.85
C LEU A 60 3.19 13.81 31.62
N SER A 61 2.11 13.02 31.72
CA SER A 61 0.74 13.52 31.56
C SER A 61 0.39 14.59 32.61
N LYS A 62 0.84 14.42 33.86
CA LYS A 62 0.66 15.41 34.92
C LYS A 62 1.45 16.69 34.64
N ALA A 63 2.70 16.54 34.20
CA ALA A 63 3.54 17.67 33.84
C ALA A 63 2.98 18.49 32.66
N LEU A 64 2.40 17.79 31.65
CA LEU A 64 1.75 18.45 30.50
C LEU A 64 0.47 19.21 30.86
N GLN A 65 -0.14 18.91 32.00
CA GLN A 65 -1.35 19.58 32.50
C GLN A 65 -1.04 20.72 33.48
N SER A 66 0.23 20.91 33.86
CA SER A 66 0.65 21.96 34.77
C SER A 66 0.66 23.35 34.13
N SER A 67 0.65 24.41 34.92
CA SER A 67 0.78 25.78 34.43
C SER A 67 2.15 26.12 33.83
N GLU A 68 3.18 25.31 34.12
CA GLU A 68 4.55 25.39 33.60
C GLU A 68 4.89 24.20 32.70
N ALA A 69 3.93 23.79 31.85
CA ALA A 69 3.99 22.57 31.07
C ALA A 69 5.28 22.43 30.24
N GLU A 70 5.77 23.52 29.64
CA GLU A 70 6.97 23.47 28.78
C GLU A 70 8.24 23.07 29.59
N SER A 71 8.43 23.64 30.77
CA SER A 71 9.61 23.36 31.61
C SER A 71 9.51 21.99 32.30
N GLU A 72 8.37 21.70 32.94
CA GLU A 72 8.16 20.46 33.67
C GLU A 72 8.10 19.23 32.76
N ALA A 73 7.32 19.32 31.70
CA ALA A 73 7.21 18.22 30.73
C ALA A 73 8.52 17.99 29.99
N GLY A 74 9.29 19.05 29.66
CA GLY A 74 10.64 18.92 29.09
C GLY A 74 11.61 18.18 30.01
N SER A 75 11.55 18.45 31.32
CA SER A 75 12.36 17.74 32.33
C SER A 75 12.01 16.25 32.41
N VAL A 76 10.73 15.92 32.47
CA VAL A 76 10.26 14.51 32.50
C VAL A 76 10.56 13.82 31.18
N ALA A 77 10.31 14.48 30.04
CA ALA A 77 10.56 13.94 28.71
C ALA A 77 12.05 13.62 28.48
N SER A 78 12.98 14.31 29.13
CA SER A 78 14.42 14.03 29.04
C SER A 78 14.78 12.59 29.41
N ARG A 79 14.01 11.94 30.27
CA ARG A 79 14.20 10.50 30.63
C ARG A 79 13.98 9.58 29.45
N PHE A 80 13.13 9.98 28.51
CA PHE A 80 12.85 9.21 27.28
C PHE A 80 13.89 9.46 26.19
N ALA A 81 14.63 10.58 26.23
CA ALA A 81 15.50 11.01 25.13
C ALA A 81 16.76 10.15 24.93
N SER A 82 17.24 9.47 25.99
CA SER A 82 18.47 8.68 25.93
C SER A 82 18.32 7.40 25.11
N SER A 83 19.41 7.02 24.43
CA SER A 83 19.54 5.68 23.80
C SER A 83 19.50 4.54 24.83
N SER A 84 19.72 4.85 26.11
CA SER A 84 19.59 3.93 27.24
C SER A 84 18.23 4.00 27.94
N SER A 85 17.30 4.82 27.46
CA SER A 85 15.94 4.93 28.00
C SER A 85 15.16 3.61 27.86
N ASP A 86 14.16 3.43 28.70
CA ASP A 86 13.36 2.22 28.71
C ASP A 86 12.55 2.04 27.40
N GLN A 87 12.12 3.13 26.75
CA GLN A 87 11.50 3.04 25.42
C GLN A 87 12.47 2.54 24.35
N ALA A 88 13.73 2.98 24.39
CA ALA A 88 14.72 2.51 23.43
C ALA A 88 15.09 1.03 23.66
N LYS A 89 15.15 0.60 24.94
CA LYS A 89 15.36 -0.81 25.30
C LYS A 89 14.18 -1.68 24.87
N LEU A 90 12.94 -1.22 25.14
CA LEU A 90 11.73 -1.92 24.71
C LEU A 90 11.68 -2.09 23.19
N LEU A 91 11.98 -1.04 22.43
CA LEU A 91 12.01 -1.11 20.97
C LEU A 91 13.03 -2.12 20.45
N ARG A 92 14.23 -2.17 21.06
CA ARG A 92 15.25 -3.19 20.70
C ARG A 92 14.76 -4.61 20.97
N ILE A 93 14.08 -4.82 22.10
CA ILE A 93 13.50 -6.13 22.45
C ILE A 93 12.45 -6.54 21.41
N LEU A 94 11.52 -5.66 21.08
CA LEU A 94 10.44 -5.95 20.11
C LEU A 94 11.01 -6.23 18.71
N LYS A 95 12.00 -5.44 18.25
CA LYS A 95 12.69 -5.69 16.98
C LYS A 95 13.50 -7.01 17.01
N THR A 96 14.01 -7.40 18.16
CA THR A 96 14.70 -8.69 18.30
C THR A 96 13.73 -9.87 18.21
N ILE A 97 12.57 -9.78 18.86
CA ILE A 97 11.52 -10.81 18.75
C ILE A 97 11.06 -10.92 17.28
N ASP A 98 10.80 -9.78 16.62
CA ASP A 98 10.45 -9.77 15.21
C ASP A 98 11.49 -10.51 14.36
N TYR A 99 12.76 -10.19 14.55
CA TYR A 99 13.87 -10.81 13.83
C TYR A 99 14.00 -12.33 14.08
N MET A 100 13.86 -12.78 15.31
CA MET A 100 14.01 -14.20 15.69
C MET A 100 13.04 -15.12 14.93
N TYR A 101 11.84 -14.64 14.66
CA TYR A 101 10.76 -15.45 14.06
C TYR A 101 10.56 -15.18 12.57
N THR A 102 11.11 -14.07 12.02
CA THR A 102 10.97 -13.72 10.60
C THR A 102 12.20 -14.02 9.75
N ALA A 103 13.40 -14.05 10.34
CA ALA A 103 14.66 -14.16 9.60
C ALA A 103 14.93 -15.55 8.98
N LYS A 104 14.17 -16.57 9.32
CA LYS A 104 14.40 -17.97 8.88
C LYS A 104 13.81 -18.33 7.51
N SER A 105 13.09 -17.43 6.84
CA SER A 105 12.42 -17.75 5.57
C SER A 105 12.68 -16.71 4.47
N PRO A 106 13.18 -17.11 3.30
CA PRO A 106 13.21 -16.26 2.10
C PRO A 106 11.81 -16.10 1.46
N ALA A 107 10.80 -16.83 1.93
CA ALA A 107 9.40 -16.70 1.56
C ALA A 107 8.66 -15.71 2.49
N PRO A 108 7.52 -15.12 2.08
CA PRO A 108 6.69 -14.34 2.97
C PRO A 108 6.42 -15.18 4.22
N SER A 109 6.71 -14.60 5.40
CA SER A 109 6.78 -15.24 6.73
C SER A 109 5.88 -16.46 6.87
N PRO A 110 6.38 -17.63 7.27
CA PRO A 110 5.54 -18.79 7.46
C PRO A 110 4.45 -18.45 8.48
N PRO A 111 3.20 -18.87 8.27
CA PRO A 111 2.07 -18.55 9.17
C PRO A 111 2.35 -18.92 10.63
N GLU A 112 3.18 -19.92 10.88
CA GLU A 112 3.59 -20.37 12.22
C GLU A 112 4.42 -19.34 12.97
N GLY A 113 5.43 -18.71 12.34
CA GLY A 113 6.26 -17.68 12.97
C GLY A 113 5.45 -16.45 13.37
N THR A 114 4.53 -16.03 12.53
CA THR A 114 3.62 -14.92 12.82
C THR A 114 2.70 -15.22 14.00
N GLN A 115 2.16 -16.44 14.11
CA GLN A 115 1.32 -16.85 15.24
C GLN A 115 2.10 -16.89 16.57
N GLN A 116 3.37 -17.30 16.53
CA GLN A 116 4.23 -17.30 17.73
C GLN A 116 4.50 -15.88 18.22
N ILE A 117 4.83 -14.95 17.32
CA ILE A 117 5.03 -13.53 17.67
C ILE A 117 3.73 -12.96 18.27
N GLN A 118 2.59 -13.22 17.65
CA GLN A 118 1.30 -12.76 18.11
C GLN A 118 1.02 -13.24 19.55
N LYS A 119 1.20 -14.53 19.84
CA LYS A 119 1.04 -15.08 21.19
C LYS A 119 1.97 -14.40 22.20
N ILE A 120 3.22 -14.10 21.84
CA ILE A 120 4.15 -13.41 22.73
C ILE A 120 3.65 -12.00 23.02
N TYR A 121 3.23 -11.25 22.00
CA TYR A 121 2.78 -9.86 22.17
C TYR A 121 1.46 -9.76 22.95
N GLU A 122 0.54 -10.69 22.79
CA GLU A 122 -0.70 -10.76 23.57
C GLU A 122 -0.42 -10.93 25.09
N THR A 123 0.69 -11.59 25.44
CA THR A 123 1.06 -11.76 26.85
C THR A 123 1.59 -10.49 27.52
N PHE A 124 1.97 -9.46 26.76
CA PHE A 124 2.51 -8.21 27.31
C PHE A 124 1.44 -7.34 27.96
N LYS A 125 0.18 -7.42 27.50
CA LYS A 125 -0.96 -6.64 28.00
C LYS A 125 -0.70 -5.13 28.02
N PHE A 126 -0.14 -4.62 26.93
CA PHE A 126 0.28 -3.20 26.82
C PHE A 126 -0.86 -2.22 26.46
N SER A 127 -2.13 -2.65 26.44
CA SER A 127 -3.25 -1.79 26.08
C SER A 127 -3.30 -0.52 26.92
N SER A 128 -3.03 -0.62 28.24
CA SER A 128 -2.98 0.54 29.13
C SER A 128 -1.81 1.48 28.78
N LEU A 129 -0.64 0.95 28.46
CA LEU A 129 0.53 1.72 28.04
C LEU A 129 0.23 2.54 26.77
N TRP A 130 -0.44 1.91 25.79
CA TRP A 130 -0.77 2.58 24.54
C TRP A 130 -1.83 3.69 24.70
N ARG A 131 -2.80 3.49 25.59
CA ARG A 131 -3.76 4.56 25.94
C ARG A 131 -3.07 5.73 26.56
N LYS A 132 -2.22 5.52 27.57
CA LYS A 132 -1.46 6.59 28.22
C LYS A 132 -0.57 7.34 27.24
N LEU A 133 0.06 6.64 26.30
CA LEU A 133 0.81 7.27 25.21
C LEU A 133 -0.09 8.17 24.37
N GLY A 134 -1.26 7.68 23.96
CA GLY A 134 -2.24 8.47 23.21
C GLY A 134 -2.72 9.70 23.98
N ASP A 135 -3.02 9.55 25.28
CA ASP A 135 -3.43 10.66 26.14
C ASP A 135 -2.34 11.74 26.23
N CYS A 136 -1.07 11.34 26.42
CA CYS A 136 0.05 12.28 26.42
C CYS A 136 0.19 13.00 25.07
N LEU A 137 0.08 12.27 23.95
CA LEU A 137 0.19 12.87 22.60
C LEU A 137 -0.98 13.82 22.30
N THR A 138 -2.15 13.59 22.88
CA THR A 138 -3.29 14.50 22.75
C THR A 138 -3.06 15.84 23.48
N LEU A 139 -2.32 15.79 24.59
CA LEU A 139 -1.94 17.00 25.34
C LEU A 139 -0.82 17.81 24.65
N ILE A 140 -0.10 17.19 23.72
CA ILE A 140 0.99 17.80 22.94
C ILE A 140 0.42 18.37 21.61
N ASP A 141 -0.57 19.23 21.66
CA ASP A 141 -1.17 19.81 20.44
C ASP A 141 -0.69 21.26 20.16
N THR A 142 0.37 21.68 20.81
CA THR A 142 0.98 23.02 20.60
C THR A 142 2.35 22.91 19.96
N PRO A 143 2.73 23.86 19.07
CA PRO A 143 4.05 23.84 18.40
C PRO A 143 5.23 23.85 19.37
N GLU A 144 5.08 24.44 20.55
CA GLU A 144 6.10 24.53 21.59
C GLU A 144 6.46 23.11 22.14
N LEU A 145 5.49 22.20 22.13
CA LEU A 145 5.62 20.86 22.68
C LEU A 145 5.94 19.77 21.61
N ASP A 146 6.02 20.14 20.33
CA ASP A 146 6.32 19.19 19.23
C ASP A 146 7.63 18.41 19.44
N HIS A 147 8.60 19.00 20.13
CA HIS A 147 9.86 18.33 20.47
C HIS A 147 9.66 17.12 21.39
N ILE A 148 8.68 17.16 22.31
CA ILE A 148 8.34 16.06 23.22
C ILE A 148 7.78 14.88 22.42
N ALA A 149 6.93 15.15 21.44
CA ALA A 149 6.41 14.11 20.57
C ALA A 149 7.54 13.40 19.79
N ALA A 150 8.56 14.14 19.33
CA ALA A 150 9.74 13.57 18.70
C ALA A 150 10.54 12.69 19.64
N ILE A 151 10.64 13.04 20.94
CA ILE A 151 11.29 12.23 21.97
C ILE A 151 10.53 10.91 22.19
N LEU A 152 9.19 10.90 22.10
CA LEU A 152 8.36 9.71 22.27
C LEU A 152 8.31 8.79 21.02
N LEU A 153 8.98 9.16 19.92
CA LEU A 153 8.98 8.37 18.67
C LEU A 153 9.33 6.90 18.89
N PRO A 154 10.38 6.49 19.67
CA PRO A 154 10.66 5.07 19.88
C PRO A 154 9.50 4.30 20.52
N LEU A 155 8.70 4.94 21.38
CA LEU A 155 7.55 4.30 22.00
C LEU A 155 6.39 4.16 21.01
N ILE A 156 6.19 5.15 20.12
CA ILE A 156 5.25 5.05 18.99
C ILE A 156 5.69 3.93 18.05
N GLU A 157 6.98 3.80 17.77
CA GLU A 157 7.53 2.68 17.00
C GLU A 157 7.22 1.32 17.65
N CYS A 158 7.31 1.23 18.98
CA CYS A 158 6.93 0.02 19.72
C CYS A 158 5.47 -0.35 19.47
N LEU A 159 4.56 0.61 19.55
CA LEU A 159 3.14 0.40 19.25
C LEU A 159 2.94 -0.13 17.82
N MET A 160 3.59 0.50 16.84
CA MET A 160 3.47 0.09 15.43
C MET A 160 3.99 -1.33 15.20
N VAL A 161 5.09 -1.72 15.86
CA VAL A 161 5.64 -3.08 15.76
C VAL A 161 4.68 -4.11 16.37
N VAL A 162 4.10 -3.83 17.52
CA VAL A 162 3.14 -4.73 18.19
C VAL A 162 1.87 -4.86 17.37
N CYS A 163 1.30 -3.76 16.88
CA CYS A 163 0.07 -3.75 16.09
C CYS A 163 0.20 -4.47 14.74
N LYS A 164 1.41 -4.64 14.21
CA LYS A 164 1.67 -5.43 13.01
C LYS A 164 1.24 -6.90 13.18
N TYR A 165 1.31 -7.43 14.40
CA TYR A 165 1.07 -8.84 14.69
C TYR A 165 -0.15 -9.12 15.56
N VAL A 166 -0.60 -8.17 16.37
CA VAL A 166 -1.70 -8.34 17.33
C VAL A 166 -2.94 -7.61 16.83
N GLY A 167 -4.03 -8.31 16.74
CA GLY A 167 -5.34 -7.72 16.38
C GLY A 167 -5.72 -7.88 14.93
N SER A 168 -4.94 -8.55 14.09
CA SER A 168 -5.35 -8.76 12.74
C SER A 168 -5.87 -10.18 12.51
N LYS A 169 -7.18 -10.32 12.26
CA LYS A 169 -7.63 -11.27 11.27
C LYS A 169 -7.09 -10.72 9.94
N THR A 170 -5.80 -10.87 9.72
CA THR A 170 -5.17 -10.41 8.51
C THR A 170 -5.76 -11.17 7.34
N SER A 171 -6.43 -10.44 6.45
CA SER A 171 -6.50 -10.83 5.06
C SER A 171 -5.06 -11.21 4.61
N PRO A 172 -4.89 -12.20 3.72
CA PRO A 172 -3.56 -12.61 3.20
C PRO A 172 -2.73 -11.46 2.63
N THR A 173 -3.29 -10.27 2.47
CA THR A 173 -2.67 -9.04 1.99
C THR A 173 -2.18 -8.10 3.10
N GLY A 174 -2.21 -8.50 4.39
CA GLY A 174 -1.74 -7.65 5.50
C GLY A 174 -2.61 -6.41 5.76
N ARG A 175 -3.81 -6.35 5.19
CA ARG A 175 -4.74 -5.25 5.34
C ARG A 175 -5.60 -5.48 6.57
N LEU A 176 -5.58 -4.52 7.52
CA LEU A 176 -6.58 -4.46 8.59
C LEU A 176 -7.97 -4.30 7.94
N VAL A 177 -8.75 -5.37 7.95
CA VAL A 177 -10.13 -5.36 7.46
C VAL A 177 -11.00 -4.97 8.65
N ARG A 178 -11.63 -3.79 8.60
CA ARG A 178 -12.76 -3.54 9.49
C ARG A 178 -13.74 -4.69 9.30
N SER A 179 -13.96 -5.45 10.35
CA SER A 179 -15.11 -6.32 10.43
C SER A 179 -16.36 -5.43 10.28
N SER A 180 -16.99 -5.47 9.11
CA SER A 180 -18.25 -4.78 8.85
C SER A 180 -19.38 -5.58 9.52
N SER A 181 -19.37 -5.61 10.84
CA SER A 181 -20.55 -5.94 11.63
C SER A 181 -21.29 -4.64 11.91
N LEU A 182 -22.56 -4.62 11.55
CA LEU A 182 -23.57 -3.64 11.95
C LEU A 182 -23.32 -3.17 13.40
N PRO A 183 -23.68 -1.92 13.76
CA PRO A 183 -23.53 -1.42 15.11
C PRO A 183 -24.31 -2.31 16.05
N GLN A 184 -23.62 -3.24 16.67
CA GLN A 184 -24.15 -3.96 17.82
C GLN A 184 -24.10 -3.00 19.00
N SER A 185 -25.22 -2.87 19.68
CA SER A 185 -25.37 -2.13 20.94
C SER A 185 -24.21 -2.46 21.87
N PRO A 186 -23.72 -1.49 22.69
CA PRO A 186 -22.61 -1.69 23.60
C PRO A 186 -22.96 -2.80 24.60
N VAL A 187 -22.45 -4.00 24.38
CA VAL A 187 -22.45 -5.04 25.40
C VAL A 187 -21.35 -4.64 26.40
N LEU A 188 -21.78 -4.27 27.58
CA LEU A 188 -20.91 -3.99 28.73
C LEU A 188 -19.96 -5.16 28.94
N GLY A 189 -18.65 -4.99 28.67
CA GLY A 189 -17.62 -5.97 29.03
C GLY A 189 -16.71 -6.51 27.92
N SER A 190 -16.80 -6.05 26.67
CA SER A 190 -15.82 -6.45 25.64
C SER A 190 -14.50 -5.71 25.84
N SER A 191 -13.42 -6.42 26.10
CA SER A 191 -12.06 -5.90 26.07
C SER A 191 -11.82 -5.32 24.67
N GLU A 192 -11.50 -4.03 24.61
CA GLU A 192 -11.16 -3.31 23.38
C GLU A 192 -10.06 -4.06 22.63
N SER A 193 -10.28 -4.35 21.36
CA SER A 193 -9.29 -5.08 20.56
C SER A 193 -8.09 -4.18 20.26
N MET A 194 -6.89 -4.77 20.08
CA MET A 194 -5.71 -4.01 19.64
C MET A 194 -5.92 -3.35 18.28
N GLU A 195 -6.81 -3.87 17.46
CA GLU A 195 -7.19 -3.29 16.17
C GLU A 195 -7.96 -1.97 16.37
N ASP A 196 -8.96 -1.97 17.27
CA ASP A 196 -9.73 -0.76 17.59
C ASP A 196 -8.84 0.31 18.20
N LEU A 197 -7.94 -0.09 19.09
CA LEU A 197 -6.96 0.81 19.70
C LEU A 197 -6.01 1.40 18.64
N PHE A 198 -5.51 0.62 17.70
CA PHE A 198 -4.67 1.09 16.61
C PHE A 198 -5.41 2.07 15.70
N VAL A 199 -6.66 1.76 15.33
CA VAL A 199 -7.49 2.65 14.51
C VAL A 199 -7.73 3.97 15.23
N ALA A 200 -8.16 3.94 16.49
CA ALA A 200 -8.38 5.13 17.29
C ALA A 200 -7.10 5.97 17.46
N PHE A 201 -5.97 5.31 17.74
CA PHE A 201 -4.69 6.00 17.88
C PHE A 201 -4.25 6.69 16.58
N THR A 202 -4.34 6.00 15.45
CA THR A 202 -3.92 6.56 14.15
C THR A 202 -4.86 7.63 13.62
N ASP A 203 -6.16 7.55 13.92
CA ASP A 203 -7.12 8.59 13.55
C ASP A 203 -6.91 9.86 14.41
N ASN A 204 -6.74 9.70 15.72
CA ASN A 204 -6.53 10.83 16.64
C ASN A 204 -5.19 11.57 16.41
N HIS A 205 -4.13 10.83 16.10
CA HIS A 205 -2.77 11.39 15.95
C HIS A 205 -2.30 11.45 14.49
N ARG A 206 -3.22 11.46 13.53
CA ARG A 206 -2.90 11.45 12.10
C ARG A 206 -1.94 12.55 11.67
N LYS A 207 -2.17 13.79 12.14
CA LYS A 207 -1.31 14.95 11.83
C LYS A 207 0.13 14.71 12.29
N LEU A 208 0.29 14.32 13.55
CA LEU A 208 1.58 14.04 14.16
C LEU A 208 2.34 12.92 13.42
N LEU A 209 1.68 11.80 13.16
CA LEU A 209 2.27 10.66 12.44
C LEU A 209 2.77 11.07 11.05
N ASN A 210 2.04 11.92 10.34
CA ASN A 210 2.45 12.42 9.03
C ASN A 210 3.65 13.35 9.10
N ILE A 211 3.75 14.20 10.14
CA ILE A 211 4.93 15.04 10.39
C ILE A 211 6.14 14.15 10.67
N MET A 212 6.03 13.12 11.51
CA MET A 212 7.11 12.18 11.82
C MET A 212 7.60 11.45 10.56
N VAL A 213 6.69 10.96 9.74
CA VAL A 213 7.05 10.30 8.45
C VAL A 213 7.73 11.28 7.50
N ARG A 214 7.27 12.54 7.43
CA ARG A 214 7.88 13.57 6.59
C ARG A 214 9.31 13.88 7.01
N ASN A 215 9.55 13.99 8.32
CA ASN A 215 10.86 14.27 8.88
C ASN A 215 11.80 13.06 8.78
N ASN A 216 11.26 11.84 8.86
CA ASN A 216 12.03 10.60 8.76
C ASN A 216 11.33 9.57 7.85
N PRO A 217 11.50 9.67 6.54
CA PRO A 217 10.86 8.76 5.57
C PRO A 217 11.26 7.28 5.71
N SER A 218 12.41 7.01 6.36
CA SER A 218 12.88 5.63 6.58
C SER A 218 11.96 4.83 7.52
N LEU A 219 11.16 5.50 8.36
CA LEU A 219 10.16 4.87 9.22
C LEU A 219 9.17 4.00 8.42
N MET A 220 8.80 4.44 7.22
CA MET A 220 7.87 3.71 6.35
C MET A 220 8.41 2.38 5.83
N SER A 221 9.73 2.23 5.75
CA SER A 221 10.39 0.97 5.40
C SER A 221 10.74 0.11 6.63
N GLY A 222 10.51 0.63 7.82
CA GLY A 222 10.80 0.03 9.11
C GLY A 222 9.55 -0.19 9.96
N SER A 223 9.55 0.40 11.15
CA SER A 223 8.51 0.25 12.18
C SER A 223 7.12 0.73 11.74
N PHE A 224 7.04 1.77 10.89
CA PHE A 224 5.78 2.29 10.36
C PHE A 224 5.30 1.59 9.08
N SER A 225 5.90 0.45 8.71
CA SER A 225 5.48 -0.31 7.51
C SER A 225 4.00 -0.69 7.51
N LEU A 226 3.39 -0.83 8.69
CA LEU A 226 1.96 -1.08 8.84
C LEU A 226 1.09 0.03 8.22
N LEU A 227 1.56 1.28 8.23
CA LEU A 227 0.83 2.42 7.63
C LEU A 227 0.74 2.34 6.11
N VAL A 228 1.65 1.61 5.45
CA VAL A 228 1.56 1.35 4.00
C VAL A 228 0.27 0.59 3.66
N HIS A 229 -0.12 -0.36 4.53
CA HIS A 229 -1.33 -1.16 4.36
C HIS A 229 -2.59 -0.44 4.86
N ASN A 230 -2.44 0.68 5.58
CA ASN A 230 -3.50 1.54 6.09
C ASN A 230 -3.42 2.96 5.49
N PRO A 231 -3.65 3.10 4.18
CA PRO A 231 -3.38 4.33 3.46
C PRO A 231 -4.28 5.53 3.87
N ARG A 232 -5.30 5.31 4.70
CA ARG A 232 -6.15 6.39 5.23
C ARG A 232 -5.39 7.31 6.19
N VAL A 233 -4.41 6.78 6.92
CA VAL A 233 -3.61 7.52 7.89
C VAL A 233 -2.66 8.49 7.21
N LEU A 234 -2.08 8.09 6.07
CA LEU A 234 -1.04 8.86 5.40
C LEU A 234 -1.59 9.96 4.50
N ASP A 235 -0.94 11.11 4.51
CA ASP A 235 -1.15 12.19 3.56
C ASP A 235 -0.63 11.83 2.17
N PHE A 236 -1.14 12.54 1.17
CA PHE A 236 -0.77 12.30 -0.23
C PHE A 236 0.74 12.42 -0.47
N ASP A 237 1.39 13.45 0.11
CA ASP A 237 2.83 13.67 -0.08
C ASP A 237 3.67 12.54 0.50
N ASN A 238 3.32 12.05 1.69
CA ASN A 238 4.01 10.91 2.31
C ASN A 238 3.82 9.62 1.49
N LYS A 239 2.62 9.38 0.94
CA LYS A 239 2.36 8.27 0.02
C LYS A 239 3.20 8.37 -1.24
N ARG A 240 3.22 9.55 -1.87
CA ARG A 240 3.99 9.81 -3.09
C ARG A 240 5.50 9.63 -2.85
N ASN A 241 6.02 10.17 -1.76
CA ASN A 241 7.43 10.06 -1.41
C ASN A 241 7.83 8.60 -1.16
N TYR A 242 7.03 7.86 -0.39
CA TYR A 242 7.25 6.42 -0.17
C TYR A 242 7.22 5.64 -1.49
N PHE A 243 6.21 5.87 -2.33
CA PHE A 243 6.10 5.24 -3.65
C PHE A 243 7.34 5.50 -4.50
N ASN A 244 7.79 6.75 -4.59
CA ASN A 244 8.98 7.11 -5.35
C ASN A 244 10.25 6.44 -4.81
N GLN A 245 10.42 6.35 -3.49
CA GLN A 245 11.52 5.65 -2.87
C GLN A 245 11.53 4.15 -3.23
N GLN A 246 10.37 3.49 -3.17
CA GLN A 246 10.24 2.08 -3.54
C GLN A 246 10.48 1.86 -5.04
N LEU A 247 9.96 2.76 -5.88
CA LEU A 247 10.11 2.69 -7.33
C LEU A 247 11.58 2.77 -7.77
N HIS A 248 12.38 3.62 -7.11
CA HIS A 248 13.80 3.82 -7.41
C HIS A 248 14.75 2.94 -6.60
N ARG A 249 14.21 2.09 -5.72
CA ARG A 249 14.99 1.10 -4.98
C ARG A 249 15.54 0.07 -5.97
N ARG A 250 16.86 0.12 -6.21
CA ARG A 250 17.53 -0.82 -7.12
C ARG A 250 17.79 -2.14 -6.42
N PRO A 251 17.49 -3.28 -7.03
CA PRO A 251 17.99 -4.56 -6.55
C PRO A 251 19.52 -4.57 -6.57
N HIS A 252 20.13 -5.34 -5.70
CA HIS A 252 21.58 -5.51 -5.64
C HIS A 252 22.08 -6.17 -6.93
N GLY A 253 22.90 -5.48 -7.70
CA GLY A 253 23.42 -5.92 -8.98
C GLY A 253 23.21 -4.83 -10.04
N ARG A 254 24.21 -4.00 -10.28
CA ARG A 254 24.13 -2.91 -11.27
C ARG A 254 24.38 -3.49 -12.65
N GLU A 255 23.33 -3.88 -13.35
CA GLU A 255 23.43 -3.91 -14.81
C GLU A 255 23.39 -2.47 -15.32
N HIS A 256 24.42 -2.08 -16.07
CA HIS A 256 24.43 -0.81 -16.78
C HIS A 256 23.49 -0.91 -17.98
N HIS A 257 22.28 -0.35 -17.84
CA HIS A 257 21.39 -0.24 -18.99
C HIS A 257 21.84 0.89 -19.91
N SER A 258 21.93 0.58 -21.21
CA SER A 258 22.27 1.56 -22.25
C SER A 258 21.22 2.66 -22.33
N ALA A 259 21.64 3.87 -22.73
CA ALA A 259 20.72 4.95 -22.99
C ALA A 259 19.72 4.58 -24.09
N LEU A 260 18.47 5.00 -23.93
CA LEU A 260 17.41 4.86 -24.93
C LEU A 260 17.47 6.10 -25.86
N GLN A 261 18.13 5.96 -26.98
CA GLN A 261 18.20 7.01 -27.99
C GLN A 261 17.04 6.85 -28.97
N LEU A 262 16.06 7.72 -28.88
CA LEU A 262 14.82 7.66 -29.65
C LEU A 262 14.81 8.80 -30.69
N ASN A 263 14.90 8.44 -31.95
CA ASN A 263 14.78 9.39 -33.07
C ASN A 263 13.37 9.26 -33.66
N VAL A 264 12.61 10.35 -33.71
CA VAL A 264 11.22 10.37 -34.14
C VAL A 264 10.96 11.48 -35.14
N ARG A 265 10.06 11.23 -36.08
CA ARG A 265 9.51 12.25 -36.97
C ARG A 265 8.34 12.94 -36.28
N ARG A 266 8.29 14.26 -36.30
CA ARG A 266 7.25 15.03 -35.62
C ARG A 266 5.84 14.66 -36.07
N ALA A 267 5.67 14.32 -37.34
CA ALA A 267 4.39 13.89 -37.88
C ALA A 267 3.99 12.44 -37.50
N ARG A 268 4.94 11.64 -36.99
CA ARG A 268 4.75 10.20 -36.72
C ARG A 268 5.33 9.78 -35.36
N VAL A 269 5.16 10.63 -34.34
CA VAL A 269 5.76 10.39 -33.01
C VAL A 269 5.25 9.10 -32.38
N PHE A 270 3.95 8.79 -32.54
CA PHE A 270 3.35 7.60 -31.96
C PHE A 270 3.93 6.32 -32.59
N GLU A 271 3.93 6.22 -33.91
CA GLU A 271 4.37 5.03 -34.62
C GLU A 271 5.88 4.81 -34.49
N ASP A 272 6.70 5.87 -34.64
CA ASP A 272 8.15 5.76 -34.52
C ASP A 272 8.54 5.36 -33.08
N SER A 273 7.86 5.90 -32.07
CA SER A 273 8.06 5.53 -30.66
C SER A 273 7.62 4.10 -30.37
N TYR A 274 6.49 3.68 -30.91
CA TYR A 274 6.00 2.31 -30.79
C TYR A 274 7.00 1.32 -31.38
N GLN A 275 7.45 1.53 -32.61
CA GLN A 275 8.41 0.65 -33.28
C GLN A 275 9.73 0.50 -32.53
N TYR A 276 10.20 1.59 -31.90
CA TYR A 276 11.41 1.56 -31.11
C TYR A 276 11.23 0.86 -29.76
N LEU A 277 10.21 1.24 -28.99
CA LEU A 277 10.01 0.75 -27.62
C LEU A 277 9.47 -0.68 -27.56
N GLN A 278 8.74 -1.16 -28.56
CA GLN A 278 8.26 -2.53 -28.58
C GLN A 278 9.40 -3.57 -28.58
N ARG A 279 10.57 -3.22 -29.15
CA ARG A 279 11.75 -4.09 -29.23
C ARG A 279 12.58 -4.09 -27.94
N LYS A 280 12.25 -3.24 -26.96
CA LYS A 280 12.98 -3.12 -25.71
C LYS A 280 12.31 -3.92 -24.60
N THR A 281 13.12 -4.46 -23.68
CA THR A 281 12.60 -5.11 -22.48
C THR A 281 12.07 -4.08 -21.48
N GLY A 282 11.23 -4.53 -20.54
CA GLY A 282 10.70 -3.65 -19.49
C GLY A 282 11.81 -3.01 -18.64
N GLU A 283 12.88 -3.76 -18.34
CA GLU A 283 14.03 -3.27 -17.57
C GLU A 283 14.85 -2.23 -18.36
N GLN A 284 15.08 -2.49 -19.66
CA GLN A 284 15.75 -1.51 -20.52
C GLN A 284 14.98 -0.19 -20.56
N ILE A 285 13.65 -0.24 -20.67
CA ILE A 285 12.80 0.95 -20.65
C ILE A 285 12.84 1.63 -19.29
N LYS A 286 12.70 0.86 -18.20
CA LYS A 286 12.68 1.38 -16.83
C LYS A 286 13.98 2.11 -16.49
N TYR A 287 15.12 1.46 -16.67
CA TYR A 287 16.41 1.95 -16.17
C TYR A 287 17.24 2.71 -17.22
N GLY A 288 16.93 2.56 -18.51
CA GLY A 288 17.61 3.29 -19.58
C GLY A 288 17.28 4.80 -19.55
N LYS A 289 18.31 5.64 -19.59
CA LYS A 289 18.10 7.10 -19.70
C LYS A 289 17.53 7.41 -21.07
N LEU A 290 16.33 7.99 -21.12
CA LEU A 290 15.69 8.40 -22.37
C LEU A 290 16.31 9.70 -22.89
N SER A 291 16.66 9.71 -24.17
CA SER A 291 17.12 10.87 -24.93
C SER A 291 16.37 10.88 -26.26
N VAL A 292 15.61 11.92 -26.51
CA VAL A 292 14.76 12.05 -27.70
C VAL A 292 15.38 13.07 -28.68
N ARG A 293 15.31 12.75 -29.95
CA ARG A 293 15.67 13.64 -31.04
C ARG A 293 14.58 13.62 -32.10
N PHE A 294 14.13 14.80 -32.51
CA PHE A 294 13.29 14.95 -33.68
C PHE A 294 14.13 15.01 -34.94
N TYR A 295 13.73 14.30 -36.02
CA TYR A 295 14.37 14.39 -37.28
C TYR A 295 14.27 15.83 -37.84
N ASP A 296 15.29 16.26 -38.51
CA ASP A 296 15.39 17.58 -39.15
C ASP A 296 15.34 18.78 -38.17
N GLU A 297 15.53 18.51 -36.85
CA GLU A 297 15.63 19.57 -35.86
C GLU A 297 17.03 19.54 -35.19
N GLU A 298 17.58 20.73 -35.02
CA GLU A 298 18.83 20.89 -34.25
C GLU A 298 18.49 21.03 -32.76
N GLY A 299 19.21 20.30 -31.95
CA GLY A 299 19.09 20.41 -30.50
C GLY A 299 19.65 19.22 -29.74
N VAL A 300 20.25 19.49 -28.59
CA VAL A 300 20.67 18.48 -27.62
C VAL A 300 19.59 18.36 -26.58
N ASP A 301 19.13 17.13 -26.32
CA ASP A 301 18.10 16.88 -25.30
C ASP A 301 18.67 17.04 -23.87
N ALA A 302 18.55 18.25 -23.34
CA ALA A 302 18.79 18.56 -21.93
C ALA A 302 17.58 18.32 -21.05
N GLY A 303 16.57 17.58 -21.55
CA GLY A 303 15.32 17.26 -20.87
C GLY A 303 14.10 18.01 -21.39
N GLY A 304 14.27 19.04 -22.22
CA GLY A 304 13.19 19.80 -22.86
C GLY A 304 12.52 19.02 -24.00
N VAL A 305 13.33 18.45 -24.88
CA VAL A 305 12.88 17.65 -26.02
C VAL A 305 12.14 16.39 -25.54
N THR A 306 12.66 15.70 -24.53
CA THR A 306 11.98 14.56 -23.91
C THR A 306 10.63 14.97 -23.28
N ARG A 307 10.55 16.15 -22.65
CA ARG A 307 9.29 16.66 -22.09
C ARG A 307 8.25 16.91 -23.18
N GLU A 308 8.66 17.56 -24.25
CA GLU A 308 7.81 17.82 -25.42
C GLU A 308 7.32 16.51 -26.06
N TRP A 309 8.21 15.53 -26.19
CA TRP A 309 7.86 14.20 -26.71
C TRP A 309 6.75 13.55 -25.88
N PHE A 310 6.84 13.58 -24.54
CA PHE A 310 5.77 13.06 -23.68
C PHE A 310 4.44 13.79 -23.90
N GLN A 311 4.47 15.10 -24.09
CA GLN A 311 3.26 15.90 -24.32
C GLN A 311 2.60 15.56 -25.67
N ILE A 312 3.39 15.46 -26.73
CA ILE A 312 2.88 15.09 -28.06
C ILE A 312 2.33 13.66 -28.04
N LEU A 313 3.08 12.74 -27.43
CA LEU A 313 2.70 11.34 -27.38
C LEU A 313 1.41 11.12 -26.57
N ALA A 314 1.26 11.83 -25.44
CA ALA A 314 0.02 11.77 -24.65
C ALA A 314 -1.21 12.16 -25.47
N ARG A 315 -1.12 13.23 -26.26
CA ARG A 315 -2.22 13.66 -27.15
C ARG A 315 -2.52 12.62 -28.24
N GLN A 316 -1.48 12.02 -28.80
CA GLN A 316 -1.64 11.02 -29.85
C GLN A 316 -2.21 9.69 -29.34
N MET A 317 -2.02 9.33 -28.07
CA MET A 317 -2.64 8.15 -27.48
C MET A 317 -4.17 8.19 -27.55
N PHE A 318 -4.75 9.39 -27.48
CA PHE A 318 -6.20 9.62 -27.50
C PHE A 318 -6.72 10.02 -28.89
N ASN A 319 -5.89 9.92 -29.93
CA ASN A 319 -6.32 10.18 -31.30
C ASN A 319 -7.35 9.11 -31.73
N PRO A 320 -8.56 9.52 -32.14
CA PRO A 320 -9.61 8.59 -32.57
C PRO A 320 -9.20 7.65 -33.69
N ASN A 321 -8.23 8.03 -34.53
CA ASN A 321 -7.72 7.20 -35.64
C ASN A 321 -7.06 5.90 -35.19
N TYR A 322 -6.59 5.83 -33.93
CA TYR A 322 -6.05 4.58 -33.37
C TYR A 322 -7.11 3.73 -32.71
N ALA A 323 -8.32 4.27 -32.50
CA ALA A 323 -9.45 3.62 -31.85
C ALA A 323 -9.15 3.01 -30.46
N LEU A 324 -8.10 3.44 -29.75
CA LEU A 324 -7.67 2.84 -28.50
C LEU A 324 -8.52 3.26 -27.31
N PHE A 325 -8.82 4.55 -27.22
CA PHE A 325 -9.55 5.13 -26.09
C PHE A 325 -10.74 5.96 -26.58
N GLN A 326 -11.75 6.00 -25.73
CA GLN A 326 -12.90 6.87 -25.92
C GLN A 326 -13.11 7.73 -24.68
N PRO A 327 -13.61 8.97 -24.83
CA PRO A 327 -13.93 9.82 -23.69
C PRO A 327 -15.10 9.24 -22.90
N CYS A 328 -15.08 9.43 -21.57
CA CYS A 328 -16.21 9.09 -20.71
C CYS A 328 -17.36 10.05 -20.93
N ALA A 329 -18.58 9.53 -20.89
CA ALA A 329 -19.79 10.35 -21.06
C ALA A 329 -19.96 11.36 -19.91
N ALA A 330 -19.44 11.03 -18.72
CA ALA A 330 -19.57 11.84 -17.50
C ALA A 330 -18.97 13.24 -17.63
N ASP A 331 -17.76 13.37 -18.19
CA ASP A 331 -17.01 14.63 -18.20
C ASP A 331 -16.34 14.96 -19.54
N ARG A 332 -16.26 14.00 -20.46
CA ARG A 332 -15.56 14.07 -21.74
C ARG A 332 -14.07 14.47 -21.66
N LEU A 333 -13.51 14.46 -20.47
CA LEU A 333 -12.12 14.80 -20.19
C LEU A 333 -11.31 13.56 -19.81
N THR A 334 -11.95 12.61 -19.13
CA THR A 334 -11.35 11.32 -18.80
C THR A 334 -11.61 10.31 -19.89
N TYR A 335 -10.71 9.36 -20.04
CA TYR A 335 -10.73 8.35 -21.07
C TYR A 335 -10.85 6.95 -20.50
N GLN A 336 -11.55 6.09 -21.23
CA GLN A 336 -11.62 4.65 -20.99
C GLN A 336 -11.20 3.89 -22.26
N PRO A 337 -10.79 2.62 -22.14
CA PRO A 337 -10.53 1.79 -23.31
C PRO A 337 -11.76 1.73 -24.21
N ASN A 338 -11.56 1.87 -25.51
CA ASN A 338 -12.62 1.81 -26.49
C ASN A 338 -13.04 0.36 -26.72
N ARG A 339 -14.32 0.06 -26.61
CA ARG A 339 -14.89 -1.27 -26.90
C ARG A 339 -14.59 -1.73 -28.33
N ALA A 340 -14.64 -0.79 -29.30
CA ALA A 340 -14.36 -1.06 -30.70
C ALA A 340 -12.86 -1.05 -31.05
N SER A 341 -11.94 -1.02 -30.07
CA SER A 341 -10.50 -0.97 -30.35
C SER A 341 -10.00 -2.14 -31.18
N ALA A 342 -10.71 -3.27 -31.17
CA ALA A 342 -10.41 -4.46 -31.96
C ALA A 342 -10.47 -4.25 -33.49
N VAL A 343 -11.09 -3.15 -33.97
CA VAL A 343 -10.99 -2.73 -35.37
C VAL A 343 -9.53 -2.50 -35.80
N ASN A 344 -8.65 -2.20 -34.86
CA ASN A 344 -7.23 -2.13 -35.08
C ASN A 344 -6.58 -3.48 -34.69
N PRO A 345 -6.06 -4.27 -35.65
CA PRO A 345 -5.48 -5.58 -35.36
C PRO A 345 -4.32 -5.55 -34.35
N GLU A 346 -3.60 -4.42 -34.25
CA GLU A 346 -2.48 -4.25 -33.33
C GLU A 346 -2.88 -3.60 -31.99
N HIS A 347 -4.18 -3.43 -31.70
CA HIS A 347 -4.66 -2.67 -30.53
C HIS A 347 -4.07 -3.13 -29.21
N LEU A 348 -3.93 -4.45 -28.97
CA LEU A 348 -3.33 -4.98 -27.73
C LEU A 348 -1.85 -4.59 -27.59
N SER A 349 -1.11 -4.61 -28.71
CA SER A 349 0.27 -4.17 -28.75
C SER A 349 0.41 -2.67 -28.48
N PHE A 350 -0.51 -1.89 -29.01
CA PHE A 350 -0.58 -0.44 -28.72
C PHE A 350 -0.98 -0.16 -27.28
N PHE A 351 -1.92 -0.87 -26.68
CA PHE A 351 -2.20 -0.75 -25.24
C PHE A 351 -1.00 -1.10 -24.37
N LYS A 352 -0.26 -2.15 -24.73
CA LYS A 352 1.00 -2.50 -24.06
C LYS A 352 2.04 -1.40 -24.19
N PHE A 353 2.14 -0.77 -25.35
CA PHE A 353 3.02 0.37 -25.58
C PHE A 353 2.61 1.58 -24.72
N VAL A 354 1.34 1.94 -24.72
CA VAL A 354 0.80 3.02 -23.87
C VAL A 354 1.12 2.77 -22.39
N GLY A 355 0.93 1.54 -21.92
CA GLY A 355 1.29 1.16 -20.55
C GLY A 355 2.79 1.33 -20.25
N ARG A 356 3.67 1.03 -21.22
CA ARG A 356 5.12 1.26 -21.10
C ARG A 356 5.47 2.74 -21.04
N VAL A 357 4.80 3.58 -21.82
CA VAL A 357 5.00 5.05 -21.81
C VAL A 357 4.54 5.63 -20.47
N ILE A 358 3.36 5.24 -19.99
CA ILE A 358 2.87 5.66 -18.68
C ILE A 358 3.84 5.23 -17.57
N GLY A 359 4.28 3.96 -17.59
CA GLY A 359 5.26 3.45 -16.61
C GLY A 359 6.58 4.21 -16.66
N LYS A 360 7.07 4.57 -17.85
CA LYS A 360 8.28 5.38 -18.03
C LYS A 360 8.10 6.79 -17.51
N ALA A 361 6.97 7.43 -17.78
CA ALA A 361 6.65 8.76 -17.26
C ALA A 361 6.65 8.78 -15.73
N ILE A 362 5.99 7.80 -15.10
CA ILE A 362 5.97 7.65 -13.63
C ILE A 362 7.38 7.46 -13.09
N PHE A 363 8.18 6.57 -13.71
CA PHE A 363 9.54 6.28 -13.25
C PHE A 363 10.46 7.50 -13.37
N ASP A 364 10.38 8.24 -14.47
CA ASP A 364 11.21 9.44 -14.72
C ASP A 364 10.65 10.70 -14.02
N GLY A 365 9.55 10.60 -13.26
CA GLY A 365 8.90 11.74 -12.60
C GLY A 365 8.36 12.78 -13.58
N ARG A 366 7.92 12.34 -14.78
CA ARG A 366 7.36 13.20 -15.82
C ARG A 366 5.84 13.22 -15.73
N LEU A 367 5.27 14.40 -15.87
CA LEU A 367 3.83 14.56 -15.99
C LEU A 367 3.40 14.15 -17.40
N LEU A 368 2.34 13.37 -17.47
CA LEU A 368 1.70 12.93 -18.70
C LEU A 368 0.28 13.48 -18.72
N ASP A 369 -0.06 14.19 -19.79
CA ASP A 369 -1.40 14.74 -19.98
C ASP A 369 -2.36 13.64 -20.48
N ALA A 370 -2.64 12.70 -19.59
CA ALA A 370 -3.47 11.52 -19.83
C ALA A 370 -4.31 11.21 -18.59
N TYR A 371 -5.62 11.40 -18.73
CA TYR A 371 -6.58 11.22 -17.64
C TYR A 371 -7.45 10.01 -17.96
N PHE A 372 -7.47 9.04 -17.05
CA PHE A 372 -8.25 7.82 -17.23
C PHE A 372 -9.39 7.72 -16.23
N ALA A 373 -10.42 6.96 -16.60
CA ALA A 373 -11.52 6.65 -15.72
C ALA A 373 -11.04 5.96 -14.44
N ARG A 374 -11.71 6.24 -13.32
CA ARG A 374 -11.38 5.68 -12.00
C ARG A 374 -11.35 4.14 -12.01
N SER A 375 -12.25 3.52 -12.77
CA SER A 375 -12.30 2.06 -12.95
C SER A 375 -10.99 1.48 -13.50
N LEU A 376 -10.34 2.17 -14.47
CA LEU A 376 -9.05 1.74 -15.00
C LEU A 376 -7.96 1.75 -13.93
N TYR A 377 -7.87 2.81 -13.13
CA TYR A 377 -6.90 2.87 -12.02
C TYR A 377 -7.16 1.79 -10.95
N ARG A 378 -8.43 1.48 -10.67
CA ARG A 378 -8.76 0.37 -9.75
C ARG A 378 -8.25 -0.96 -10.29
N GLN A 379 -8.46 -1.24 -11.58
CA GLN A 379 -8.00 -2.46 -12.24
C GLN A 379 -6.45 -2.53 -12.26
N LEU A 380 -5.76 -1.44 -12.56
CA LEU A 380 -4.29 -1.37 -12.49
C LEU A 380 -3.75 -1.68 -11.09
N LEU A 381 -4.51 -1.32 -10.05
CA LEU A 381 -4.18 -1.61 -8.65
C LEU A 381 -4.65 -3.00 -8.19
N GLY A 382 -5.17 -3.84 -9.08
CA GLY A 382 -5.73 -5.16 -8.74
C GLY A 382 -6.96 -5.11 -7.84
N LYS A 383 -7.68 -3.98 -7.81
CA LYS A 383 -8.91 -3.82 -7.04
C LYS A 383 -10.11 -4.27 -7.87
N PRO A 384 -11.09 -4.96 -7.29
CA PRO A 384 -12.31 -5.30 -7.99
C PRO A 384 -13.06 -4.04 -8.41
N VAL A 385 -13.65 -4.10 -9.59
CA VAL A 385 -14.59 -3.08 -10.09
C VAL A 385 -16.00 -3.63 -10.00
N ASP A 386 -16.97 -2.77 -9.74
CA ASP A 386 -18.38 -3.11 -9.67
C ASP A 386 -19.24 -2.06 -10.40
N TYR A 387 -20.57 -2.27 -10.43
CA TYR A 387 -21.49 -1.37 -11.12
C TYR A 387 -21.41 0.09 -10.63
N ARG A 388 -20.97 0.34 -9.39
CA ARG A 388 -20.81 1.70 -8.83
C ARG A 388 -19.68 2.47 -9.50
N ASP A 389 -18.70 1.77 -10.07
CA ASP A 389 -17.63 2.42 -10.82
C ASP A 389 -18.12 2.99 -12.17
N VAL A 390 -19.30 2.56 -12.64
CA VAL A 390 -19.93 3.06 -13.87
C VAL A 390 -20.37 4.52 -13.70
N GLU A 391 -20.72 4.97 -12.48
CA GLU A 391 -21.11 6.35 -12.18
C GLU A 391 -20.13 7.39 -12.76
N TRP A 392 -18.82 7.08 -12.68
CA TRP A 392 -17.76 7.97 -13.16
C TRP A 392 -17.47 7.85 -14.66
N VAL A 393 -18.08 6.91 -15.34
CA VAL A 393 -17.92 6.66 -16.77
C VAL A 393 -19.14 7.13 -17.54
N ASP A 394 -20.30 6.69 -17.09
CA ASP A 394 -21.61 6.99 -17.68
C ASP A 394 -22.68 7.07 -16.57
N PRO A 395 -22.99 8.29 -16.07
CA PRO A 395 -23.96 8.48 -14.99
C PRO A 395 -25.37 8.03 -15.33
N GLU A 396 -25.79 8.14 -16.59
CA GLU A 396 -27.15 7.73 -17.01
C GLU A 396 -27.26 6.20 -17.02
N TYR A 397 -26.25 5.53 -17.53
CA TYR A 397 -26.20 4.07 -17.48
C TYR A 397 -26.14 3.58 -16.03
N TYR A 398 -25.39 4.27 -15.15
CA TYR A 398 -25.35 3.95 -13.71
C TYR A 398 -26.73 4.06 -13.05
N LYS A 399 -27.49 5.12 -13.34
CA LYS A 399 -28.86 5.26 -12.83
C LYS A 399 -29.76 4.11 -13.28
N SER A 400 -29.63 3.69 -14.53
CA SER A 400 -30.39 2.55 -15.07
C SER A 400 -30.03 1.25 -14.35
N LEU A 401 -28.72 1.01 -14.03
CA LEU A 401 -28.29 -0.14 -13.26
C LEU A 401 -28.81 -0.11 -11.81
N CYS A 402 -28.82 1.04 -11.16
CA CYS A 402 -29.41 1.21 -9.82
C CYS A 402 -30.90 0.92 -9.85
N TRP A 403 -31.61 1.43 -10.86
CA TRP A 403 -33.05 1.17 -11.00
C TRP A 403 -33.35 -0.33 -11.12
N ILE A 404 -32.58 -1.08 -11.91
CA ILE A 404 -32.71 -2.54 -12.06
C ILE A 404 -32.52 -3.28 -10.73
N LEU A 405 -31.63 -2.76 -9.86
CA LEU A 405 -31.36 -3.38 -8.55
C LEU A 405 -32.45 -3.10 -7.51
N GLU A 406 -33.16 -1.98 -7.66
CA GLU A 406 -34.20 -1.52 -6.73
C GLU A 406 -35.61 -1.93 -7.15
N ASN A 407 -35.82 -2.29 -8.42
CA ASN A 407 -37.14 -2.58 -9.01
C ASN A 407 -37.15 -3.95 -9.68
N ASP A 408 -38.35 -4.46 -9.95
CA ASP A 408 -38.51 -5.67 -10.78
C ASP A 408 -38.26 -5.34 -12.26
N PRO A 409 -37.21 -5.86 -12.89
CA PRO A 409 -36.95 -5.61 -14.31
C PRO A 409 -37.76 -6.50 -15.26
N GLY A 410 -38.56 -7.45 -14.75
CA GLY A 410 -39.33 -8.38 -15.56
C GLY A 410 -40.17 -7.73 -16.64
N PRO A 411 -40.92 -6.66 -16.34
CA PRO A 411 -41.77 -5.96 -17.34
C PRO A 411 -40.99 -5.29 -18.48
N LEU A 412 -39.69 -5.06 -18.32
CA LEU A 412 -38.83 -4.38 -19.30
C LEU A 412 -38.27 -5.34 -20.37
N ASP A 413 -38.50 -6.62 -20.24
CA ASP A 413 -38.02 -7.67 -21.16
C ASP A 413 -36.55 -7.54 -21.55
N LEU A 414 -35.70 -7.22 -20.52
CA LEU A 414 -34.28 -6.98 -20.71
C LEU A 414 -33.56 -8.26 -21.08
N THR A 415 -32.70 -8.17 -22.06
CA THR A 415 -31.83 -9.27 -22.49
C THR A 415 -30.39 -9.08 -21.97
N PHE A 416 -29.66 -10.17 -21.83
CA PHE A 416 -28.19 -10.13 -21.52
C PHE A 416 -27.33 -9.91 -22.77
N SER A 417 -27.91 -9.39 -23.85
CA SER A 417 -27.24 -8.99 -25.07
C SER A 417 -26.94 -7.49 -25.03
N ALA A 418 -25.78 -7.09 -25.52
CA ALA A 418 -25.45 -5.68 -25.75
C ALA A 418 -25.20 -5.51 -27.25
N GLU A 419 -25.83 -4.48 -27.83
CA GLU A 419 -25.49 -4.06 -29.18
C GLU A 419 -24.09 -3.47 -29.20
N ALA A 420 -23.23 -3.99 -30.08
CA ALA A 420 -21.91 -3.42 -30.35
C ALA A 420 -21.93 -2.93 -31.79
N ASP A 421 -21.46 -1.72 -32.02
CA ASP A 421 -21.19 -1.24 -33.38
C ASP A 421 -20.08 -2.11 -33.99
N GLU A 422 -20.45 -3.13 -34.73
CA GLU A 422 -19.51 -3.91 -35.53
C GLU A 422 -19.11 -3.09 -36.75
N VAL A 423 -17.98 -2.40 -36.65
CA VAL A 423 -17.24 -2.04 -37.86
C VAL A 423 -16.74 -3.36 -38.45
N ASN A 424 -17.22 -3.73 -39.63
CA ASN A 424 -16.92 -4.95 -40.37
C ASN A 424 -15.49 -5.43 -40.17
N CYS A 425 -15.27 -6.24 -39.14
CA CYS A 425 -14.00 -6.91 -38.89
C CYS A 425 -14.15 -8.36 -39.36
N SER A 426 -13.55 -8.68 -40.49
CA SER A 426 -13.44 -10.04 -41.03
C SER A 426 -12.47 -10.93 -40.24
N ASP A 427 -12.32 -10.69 -38.93
CA ASP A 427 -11.45 -11.50 -38.10
C ASP A 427 -12.25 -12.61 -37.38
N PRO A 428 -12.05 -13.90 -37.78
CA PRO A 428 -12.77 -15.05 -37.20
C PRO A 428 -12.49 -15.26 -35.70
N TYR A 429 -11.39 -14.72 -35.15
CA TYR A 429 -11.05 -14.88 -33.73
C TYR A 429 -11.90 -14.05 -32.79
N LEU A 430 -12.42 -12.90 -33.24
CA LEU A 430 -13.32 -12.05 -32.46
C LEU A 430 -14.73 -12.62 -32.36
N LEU A 431 -15.21 -13.28 -33.42
CA LEU A 431 -16.45 -14.03 -33.41
C LEU A 431 -16.40 -15.19 -32.41
N PHE A 432 -15.23 -15.83 -32.26
CA PHE A 432 -15.04 -16.96 -31.34
C PHE A 432 -15.01 -16.50 -29.87
N ALA A 433 -14.39 -15.37 -29.56
CA ALA A 433 -14.35 -14.80 -28.19
C ALA A 433 -15.74 -14.35 -27.72
N ASN A 434 -16.54 -13.73 -28.58
CA ASN A 434 -17.91 -13.35 -28.28
C ASN A 434 -18.82 -14.56 -28.15
N HIS A 435 -18.58 -15.61 -28.95
CA HIS A 435 -19.34 -16.86 -28.86
C HIS A 435 -19.03 -17.63 -27.56
N LEU A 436 -17.76 -17.66 -27.11
CA LEU A 436 -17.38 -18.27 -25.83
C LEU A 436 -17.95 -17.53 -24.61
N ALA A 437 -18.06 -16.21 -24.66
CA ALA A 437 -18.72 -15.44 -23.60
C ALA A 437 -20.23 -15.73 -23.55
N SER A 438 -20.87 -15.86 -24.70
CA SER A 438 -22.27 -16.25 -24.81
C SER A 438 -22.55 -17.68 -24.36
N VAL A 439 -21.65 -18.63 -24.68
CA VAL A 439 -21.78 -20.04 -24.30
C VAL A 439 -21.59 -20.23 -22.80
N ARG A 440 -20.65 -19.53 -22.15
CA ARG A 440 -20.49 -19.60 -20.67
C ARG A 440 -21.74 -19.12 -19.92
N CYS A 441 -22.41 -18.08 -20.39
CA CYS A 441 -23.67 -17.64 -19.78
C CYS A 441 -24.80 -18.66 -19.96
N HIS A 442 -24.75 -19.51 -20.98
CA HIS A 442 -25.75 -20.56 -21.21
C HIS A 442 -25.51 -21.82 -20.36
N GLU A 443 -24.22 -22.21 -20.12
CA GLU A 443 -23.89 -23.38 -19.31
C GLU A 443 -24.20 -23.16 -17.82
N ASP A 444 -23.95 -21.97 -17.28
CA ASP A 444 -24.29 -21.66 -15.88
C ASP A 444 -25.81 -21.67 -15.63
N ARG A 445 -26.63 -21.34 -16.62
CA ARG A 445 -28.09 -21.42 -16.47
C ARG A 445 -28.66 -22.85 -16.54
N SER A 446 -28.01 -23.73 -17.28
CA SER A 446 -28.46 -25.13 -17.35
C SER A 446 -28.13 -25.88 -16.06
N SER A 447 -27.03 -25.55 -15.39
CA SER A 447 -26.63 -26.12 -14.10
C SER A 447 -27.49 -25.64 -12.92
N GLU A 448 -28.01 -24.41 -12.95
CA GLU A 448 -28.92 -23.92 -11.91
C GLU A 448 -30.36 -24.42 -12.08
N ARG A 449 -30.83 -24.67 -13.30
CA ARG A 449 -32.14 -25.30 -13.51
C ARG A 449 -32.15 -26.76 -13.09
N GLY A 450 -31.10 -27.52 -13.37
CA GLY A 450 -30.96 -28.91 -12.91
C GLY A 450 -30.97 -29.04 -11.39
N ARG A 451 -30.39 -28.07 -10.65
CA ARG A 451 -30.43 -28.09 -9.17
C ARG A 451 -31.77 -27.71 -8.54
N ARG A 452 -32.64 -27.03 -9.26
CA ARG A 452 -33.99 -26.64 -8.77
C ARG A 452 -35.05 -27.72 -9.04
N GLU A 453 -34.85 -28.58 -10.03
CA GLU A 453 -35.76 -29.70 -10.31
C GLU A 453 -35.49 -30.91 -9.40
N ASP A 454 -34.24 -31.19 -9.01
CA ASP A 454 -33.92 -32.27 -8.07
C ASP A 454 -34.34 -31.99 -6.62
N SER A 455 -34.57 -30.74 -6.25
CA SER A 455 -35.07 -30.37 -4.90
C SER A 455 -36.59 -30.44 -4.76
N ARG A 456 -37.35 -30.75 -5.83
CA ARG A 456 -38.83 -30.90 -5.77
C ARG A 456 -39.31 -32.34 -5.80
N HIS A 457 -38.39 -33.32 -5.90
CA HIS A 457 -38.74 -34.77 -5.91
C HIS A 457 -38.25 -35.55 -4.69
N SER A 458 -37.77 -34.87 -3.64
CA SER A 458 -37.45 -35.49 -2.35
C SER A 458 -38.10 -34.67 -1.22
N GLY A 459 -39.40 -34.81 -1.11
CA GLY A 459 -40.22 -34.29 0.00
C GLY A 459 -41.47 -35.16 0.11
#